data_80d008acbe2a2d87d0bce60d97ec3f9f
#
_entry.id   80d008acbe2a2d87d0bce60d97ec3f9f
#
_cell.length_a   1.000
_cell.length_b   1.000
_cell.length_c   1.000
_cell.angle_alpha   90.00
_cell.angle_beta   90.00
_cell.angle_gamma   90.00
#
_symmetry.space_group_name_H-M   'P 1'
#
loop_
_entity.id
_entity.type
_entity.pdbx_description
1 polymer ?
#
loop_
_entity_poly.entity_id
_entity_poly.type
_entity_poly.pdbx_seq_one_letter_code
_entity_poly.pdbx_strand_id
1 'polypeptide(L)'
;PKDDDCVPSISTELKKFYCSFWGVPMEDFTRINKEYDQLMLDLEAELRSTIRYSEDPLKAALIYARTGNYIDFAALPEVSKETALSLIKSENKDDLDEQEYRQFCQDMKKAENVVYITDNCGEIVLDKIAIQILKKIFPNIRITALVRGLPAGNDATMEDAEFCGLTDVVPVLGNGNDVGGTWLH
;
A
#
# COMPACT_ATOMS: atom_id res chain seq x y z
N PRO A 1 7.93 -25.31 -11.56
CA PRO A 1 8.29 -24.41 -10.47
C PRO A 1 9.56 -24.93 -9.79
N LYS A 2 10.47 -24.03 -9.45
CA LYS A 2 11.62 -24.35 -8.60
C LYS A 2 11.18 -24.19 -7.14
N ASP A 3 11.94 -24.76 -6.20
CA ASP A 3 11.61 -24.68 -4.77
C ASP A 3 11.53 -23.23 -4.23
N ASP A 4 12.15 -22.28 -4.95
CA ASP A 4 12.19 -20.85 -4.61
C ASP A 4 11.12 -20.00 -5.36
N ASP A 5 10.29 -20.62 -6.21
CA ASP A 5 9.26 -19.90 -6.95
C ASP A 5 8.07 -19.58 -6.04
N CYS A 6 7.65 -18.31 -6.00
CA CYS A 6 6.41 -17.91 -5.33
C CYS A 6 5.27 -17.75 -6.37
N VAL A 7 4.02 -17.84 -5.89
CA VAL A 7 2.84 -17.74 -6.76
C VAL A 7 2.84 -16.46 -7.60
N PRO A 8 3.16 -15.26 -7.06
CA PRO A 8 3.23 -14.05 -7.85
C PRO A 8 4.27 -14.09 -8.97
N SER A 9 5.47 -14.66 -8.74
CA SER A 9 6.49 -14.78 -9.79
C SER A 9 6.04 -15.70 -10.91
N ILE A 10 5.46 -16.85 -10.57
CA ILE A 10 4.91 -17.80 -11.56
C ILE A 10 3.79 -17.15 -12.37
N SER A 11 2.89 -16.43 -11.72
CA SER A 11 1.79 -15.73 -12.37
C SER A 11 2.29 -14.68 -13.35
N THR A 12 3.30 -13.89 -12.96
CA THR A 12 3.94 -12.88 -13.81
C THR A 12 4.56 -13.52 -15.05
N GLU A 13 5.32 -14.60 -14.90
CA GLU A 13 5.94 -15.31 -16.02
C GLU A 13 4.92 -15.95 -16.95
N LEU A 14 3.85 -16.56 -16.42
CA LEU A 14 2.74 -17.10 -17.21
C LEU A 14 2.03 -16.00 -18.01
N LYS A 15 1.79 -14.84 -17.42
CA LYS A 15 1.18 -13.68 -18.08
C LYS A 15 2.05 -13.17 -19.22
N LYS A 16 3.36 -13.02 -19.01
CA LYS A 16 4.33 -12.66 -20.04
C LYS A 16 4.34 -13.68 -21.19
N PHE A 17 4.38 -14.98 -20.86
CA PHE A 17 4.33 -16.04 -21.86
C PHE A 17 3.03 -16.01 -22.68
N TYR A 18 1.88 -15.89 -22.02
CA TYR A 18 0.58 -15.79 -22.68
C TYR A 18 0.54 -14.60 -23.65
N CYS A 19 0.92 -13.41 -23.20
CA CYS A 19 0.92 -12.22 -24.05
C CYS A 19 1.84 -12.36 -25.26
N SER A 20 3.04 -12.91 -25.04
CA SER A 20 3.99 -13.18 -26.13
C SER A 20 3.47 -14.23 -27.12
N PHE A 21 2.86 -15.30 -26.62
CA PHE A 21 2.35 -16.39 -27.47
C PHE A 21 1.21 -15.93 -28.37
N TRP A 22 0.28 -15.13 -27.85
CA TRP A 22 -0.89 -14.64 -28.58
C TRP A 22 -0.67 -13.31 -29.30
N GLY A 23 0.48 -12.68 -29.11
CA GLY A 23 0.78 -11.37 -29.70
C GLY A 23 -0.11 -10.25 -29.15
N VAL A 24 -0.58 -10.40 -27.90
CA VAL A 24 -1.38 -9.38 -27.21
C VAL A 24 -0.51 -8.57 -26.26
N PRO A 25 -0.75 -7.25 -26.10
CA PRO A 25 0.00 -6.45 -25.15
C PRO A 25 -0.28 -6.89 -23.72
N MET A 26 0.69 -6.62 -22.83
CA MET A 26 0.43 -6.67 -21.38
C MET A 26 -0.62 -5.62 -21.03
N GLU A 27 -1.45 -5.95 -20.06
CA GLU A 27 -2.46 -5.03 -19.54
C GLU A 27 -1.78 -3.82 -18.88
N ASP A 28 -2.23 -2.63 -19.28
CA ASP A 28 -1.71 -1.36 -18.77
C ASP A 28 -2.67 -0.77 -17.74
N PHE A 29 -2.24 -0.79 -16.48
CA PHE A 29 -2.99 -0.28 -15.35
C PHE A 29 -2.68 1.19 -15.04
N THR A 30 -1.74 1.85 -15.73
CA THR A 30 -1.25 3.18 -15.38
C THR A 30 -2.37 4.20 -15.19
N ARG A 31 -3.35 4.24 -16.08
CA ARG A 31 -4.46 5.18 -15.99
C ARG A 31 -5.35 4.91 -14.78
N ILE A 32 -5.72 3.65 -14.58
CA ILE A 32 -6.63 3.26 -13.49
C ILE A 32 -5.94 3.41 -12.14
N ASN A 33 -4.65 3.12 -12.05
CA ASN A 33 -3.86 3.31 -10.83
C ASN A 33 -3.84 4.80 -10.42
N LYS A 34 -3.60 5.71 -11.37
CA LYS A 34 -3.66 7.15 -11.12
C LYS A 34 -5.05 7.65 -10.70
N GLU A 35 -6.11 7.07 -11.26
CA GLU A 35 -7.48 7.40 -10.86
C GLU A 35 -7.73 7.02 -9.39
N TYR A 36 -7.20 5.86 -8.92
CA TYR A 36 -7.34 5.44 -7.53
C TYR A 36 -6.47 6.26 -6.58
N ASP A 37 -5.24 6.56 -6.95
CA ASP A 37 -4.38 7.45 -6.18
C ASP A 37 -5.05 8.83 -6.00
N GLN A 38 -5.57 9.40 -7.09
CA GLN A 38 -6.26 10.69 -7.04
C GLN A 38 -7.52 10.63 -6.17
N LEU A 39 -8.31 9.56 -6.28
CA LEU A 39 -9.49 9.35 -5.45
C LEU A 39 -9.12 9.37 -3.96
N MET A 40 -8.07 8.65 -3.59
CA MET A 40 -7.62 8.57 -2.21
C MET A 40 -6.97 9.86 -1.70
N LEU A 41 -6.24 10.58 -2.57
CA LEU A 41 -5.74 11.93 -2.27
C LEU A 41 -6.89 12.91 -2.00
N ASP A 42 -7.96 12.83 -2.76
CA ASP A 42 -9.15 13.67 -2.55
C ASP A 42 -9.88 13.37 -1.23
N LEU A 43 -9.72 12.16 -0.70
CA LEU A 43 -10.26 11.74 0.61
C LEU A 43 -9.27 11.95 1.75
N GLU A 44 -8.01 12.23 1.47
CA GLU A 44 -6.93 12.24 2.46
C GLU A 44 -7.22 13.14 3.65
N ALA A 45 -7.76 14.34 3.43
CA ALA A 45 -8.05 15.30 4.49
C ALA A 45 -9.10 14.76 5.50
N GLU A 46 -10.15 14.09 4.99
CA GLU A 46 -11.18 13.49 5.83
C GLU A 46 -10.63 12.27 6.60
N LEU A 47 -9.87 11.42 5.91
CA LEU A 47 -9.23 10.23 6.51
C LEU A 47 -8.27 10.64 7.63
N ARG A 48 -7.43 11.64 7.40
CA ARG A 48 -6.54 12.21 8.43
C ARG A 48 -7.31 12.74 9.63
N SER A 49 -8.40 13.44 9.40
CA SER A 49 -9.27 13.95 10.47
C SER A 49 -9.83 12.80 11.28
N THR A 50 -10.42 11.80 10.63
CA THR A 50 -10.99 10.63 11.31
C THR A 50 -9.97 9.88 12.15
N ILE A 51 -8.78 9.61 11.58
CA ILE A 51 -7.69 8.93 12.29
C ILE A 51 -7.20 9.76 13.47
N ARG A 52 -7.01 11.08 13.28
CA ARG A 52 -6.51 11.98 14.33
C ARG A 52 -7.41 12.04 15.57
N TYR A 53 -8.73 11.95 15.37
CA TYR A 53 -9.71 12.05 16.46
C TYR A 53 -10.15 10.67 16.99
N SER A 54 -9.53 9.58 16.54
CA SER A 54 -9.73 8.25 17.12
C SER A 54 -9.10 8.17 18.52
N GLU A 55 -9.51 7.19 19.30
CA GLU A 55 -8.97 6.91 20.63
C GLU A 55 -7.45 6.59 20.58
N ASP A 56 -7.04 5.80 19.60
CA ASP A 56 -5.64 5.48 19.31
C ASP A 56 -5.34 5.78 17.82
N PRO A 57 -4.75 6.96 17.51
CA PRO A 57 -4.46 7.34 16.12
C PRO A 57 -3.49 6.41 15.40
N LEU A 58 -2.55 5.77 16.10
CA LEU A 58 -1.64 4.81 15.47
C LEU A 58 -2.36 3.54 15.08
N LYS A 59 -3.13 2.97 16.03
CA LYS A 59 -3.93 1.78 15.79
C LYS A 59 -4.91 2.02 14.64
N ALA A 60 -5.60 3.15 14.67
CA ALA A 60 -6.52 3.54 13.60
C ALA A 60 -5.80 3.64 12.24
N ALA A 61 -4.64 4.30 12.17
CA ALA A 61 -3.90 4.43 10.92
C ALA A 61 -3.47 3.07 10.34
N LEU A 62 -3.02 2.14 11.19
CA LEU A 62 -2.66 0.78 10.77
C LEU A 62 -3.87 -0.02 10.27
N ILE A 63 -5.02 0.13 10.93
CA ILE A 63 -6.28 -0.48 10.50
C ILE A 63 -6.70 0.09 9.14
N TYR A 64 -6.62 1.41 8.95
CA TYR A 64 -6.96 2.06 7.68
C TYR A 64 -6.04 1.63 6.55
N ALA A 65 -4.72 1.54 6.78
CA ALA A 65 -3.76 1.03 5.80
C ALA A 65 -4.10 -0.41 5.39
N ARG A 66 -4.33 -1.31 6.36
CA ARG A 66 -4.79 -2.68 6.10
C ARG A 66 -6.11 -2.72 5.31
N THR A 67 -7.04 -1.84 5.64
CA THR A 67 -8.35 -1.77 4.96
C THR A 67 -8.18 -1.34 3.51
N GLY A 68 -7.25 -0.44 3.21
CA GLY A 68 -6.91 -0.05 1.84
C GLY A 68 -6.54 -1.24 0.96
N ASN A 69 -5.83 -2.22 1.51
CA ASN A 69 -5.46 -3.46 0.81
C ASN A 69 -6.66 -4.37 0.49
N TYR A 70 -7.73 -4.33 1.30
CA TYR A 70 -8.94 -5.14 1.03
C TYR A 70 -9.86 -4.53 -0.02
N ILE A 71 -9.69 -3.24 -0.33
CA ILE A 71 -10.52 -2.58 -1.33
C ILE A 71 -9.88 -2.85 -2.69
N ASP A 72 -10.37 -3.87 -3.38
CA ASP A 72 -10.01 -4.12 -4.77
C ASP A 72 -10.69 -3.09 -5.68
N PHE A 73 -10.07 -1.92 -5.78
CA PHE A 73 -10.53 -0.87 -6.67
C PHE A 73 -10.58 -1.32 -8.14
N ALA A 74 -9.75 -2.29 -8.54
CA ALA A 74 -9.74 -2.81 -9.91
C ALA A 74 -11.03 -3.62 -10.24
N ALA A 75 -11.70 -4.16 -9.24
CA ALA A 75 -12.97 -4.87 -9.40
C ALA A 75 -14.20 -3.94 -9.41
N LEU A 76 -14.04 -2.66 -9.10
CA LEU A 76 -15.14 -1.70 -8.99
C LEU A 76 -15.15 -0.77 -10.22
N PRO A 77 -16.09 -0.90 -11.15
CA PRO A 77 -16.08 -0.17 -12.44
C PRO A 77 -16.26 1.35 -12.32
N GLU A 78 -16.88 1.84 -11.25
CA GLU A 78 -16.99 3.27 -10.93
C GLU A 78 -17.10 3.42 -9.41
N VAL A 79 -16.04 3.88 -8.75
CA VAL A 79 -16.05 4.15 -7.30
C VAL A 79 -16.21 5.65 -7.07
N SER A 80 -17.37 6.08 -6.58
CA SER A 80 -17.51 7.44 -6.08
C SER A 80 -16.76 7.63 -4.77
N LYS A 81 -16.41 8.88 -4.43
CA LYS A 81 -15.77 9.23 -3.15
C LYS A 81 -16.58 8.73 -1.95
N GLU A 82 -17.89 8.87 -2.01
CA GLU A 82 -18.81 8.43 -0.96
C GLU A 82 -18.77 6.91 -0.78
N THR A 83 -18.71 6.17 -1.90
CA THR A 83 -18.61 4.71 -1.89
C THR A 83 -17.28 4.27 -1.32
N ALA A 84 -16.14 4.84 -1.78
CA ALA A 84 -14.81 4.53 -1.27
C ALA A 84 -14.72 4.81 0.23
N LEU A 85 -15.19 5.98 0.68
CA LEU A 85 -15.17 6.35 2.09
C LEU A 85 -16.07 5.44 2.93
N SER A 86 -17.23 5.05 2.41
CA SER A 86 -18.14 4.12 3.07
C SER A 86 -17.50 2.73 3.22
N LEU A 87 -16.84 2.23 2.17
CA LEU A 87 -16.13 0.95 2.22
C LEU A 87 -15.00 1.00 3.26
N ILE A 88 -14.14 2.02 3.20
CA ILE A 88 -13.06 2.20 4.16
C ILE A 88 -13.60 2.24 5.60
N LYS A 89 -14.71 2.94 5.85
CA LYS A 89 -15.33 3.02 7.17
C LYS A 89 -16.05 1.73 7.60
N SER A 90 -16.60 0.96 6.66
CA SER A 90 -17.33 -0.27 6.96
C SER A 90 -16.44 -1.45 7.26
N GLU A 91 -15.31 -1.56 6.53
CA GLU A 91 -14.31 -2.64 6.69
C GLU A 91 -13.45 -2.46 7.96
N ASN A 92 -13.48 -1.28 8.58
CA ASN A 92 -12.78 -0.99 9.84
C ASN A 92 -13.38 -1.69 11.08
N LYS A 93 -14.26 -2.68 10.91
CA LYS A 93 -14.91 -3.38 12.04
C LYS A 93 -13.99 -4.40 12.71
N ASP A 94 -13.01 -4.90 11.99
CA ASP A 94 -12.04 -5.83 12.54
C ASP A 94 -10.89 -5.09 13.21
N ASP A 95 -10.79 -5.26 14.51
CA ASP A 95 -9.71 -4.68 15.29
C ASP A 95 -8.38 -5.42 15.03
N LEU A 96 -7.26 -4.78 15.36
CA LEU A 96 -5.97 -5.47 15.43
C LEU A 96 -5.93 -6.32 16.69
N ASP A 97 -5.27 -7.50 16.60
CA ASP A 97 -4.98 -8.26 17.81
C ASP A 97 -4.22 -7.40 18.81
N GLU A 98 -4.74 -7.29 20.02
CA GLU A 98 -4.19 -6.42 21.05
C GLU A 98 -2.78 -6.83 21.50
N GLN A 99 -2.48 -8.12 21.50
CA GLN A 99 -1.17 -8.62 21.91
C GLN A 99 -0.14 -8.29 20.83
N GLU A 100 -0.48 -8.54 19.56
CA GLU A 100 0.37 -8.21 18.41
C GLU A 100 0.61 -6.72 18.29
N TYR A 101 -0.42 -5.89 18.45
CA TYR A 101 -0.28 -4.45 18.43
C TYR A 101 0.62 -3.92 19.56
N ARG A 102 0.48 -4.46 20.78
CA ARG A 102 1.38 -4.10 21.90
C ARG A 102 2.82 -4.51 21.62
N GLN A 103 3.03 -5.72 21.07
CA GLN A 103 4.34 -6.20 20.70
C GLN A 103 4.95 -5.31 19.62
N PHE A 104 4.20 -4.99 18.56
CA PHE A 104 4.61 -4.03 17.52
C PHE A 104 5.07 -2.70 18.12
N CYS A 105 4.28 -2.09 19.02
CA CYS A 105 4.65 -0.85 19.66
C CYS A 105 5.93 -0.96 20.52
N GLN A 106 6.17 -2.11 21.16
CA GLN A 106 7.40 -2.35 21.93
C GLN A 106 8.62 -2.48 21.04
N ASP A 107 8.46 -3.15 19.90
CA ASP A 107 9.54 -3.36 18.92
C ASP A 107 9.89 -2.04 18.22
N MET A 108 8.89 -1.26 17.84
CA MET A 108 9.09 0.08 17.27
C MET A 108 9.85 1.03 18.20
N LYS A 109 9.69 0.93 19.52
CA LYS A 109 10.48 1.71 20.50
C LYS A 109 11.97 1.36 20.51
N LYS A 110 12.33 0.16 20.06
CA LYS A 110 13.71 -0.34 20.05
C LYS A 110 14.32 -0.30 18.64
N ALA A 111 13.48 -0.19 17.62
CA ALA A 111 13.92 -0.16 16.25
C ALA A 111 14.70 1.13 15.93
N GLU A 112 15.77 0.99 15.16
CA GLU A 112 16.52 2.11 14.59
C GLU A 112 16.15 2.32 13.11
N ASN A 113 15.92 1.22 12.40
CA ASN A 113 15.58 1.21 10.99
C ASN A 113 14.34 0.36 10.75
N VAL A 114 13.43 0.87 9.95
CA VAL A 114 12.18 0.20 9.57
C VAL A 114 12.04 0.26 8.06
N VAL A 115 11.74 -0.87 7.45
CA VAL A 115 11.32 -0.94 6.05
C VAL A 115 9.80 -1.08 6.03
N TYR A 116 9.13 -0.13 5.39
CA TYR A 116 7.70 -0.16 5.17
C TYR A 116 7.43 -0.62 3.74
N ILE A 117 6.85 -1.79 3.58
CA ILE A 117 6.54 -2.35 2.27
C ILE A 117 5.12 -1.92 1.91
N THR A 118 4.98 -1.17 0.83
CA THR A 118 3.67 -0.77 0.28
C THR A 118 3.14 -1.88 -0.64
N ASP A 119 1.86 -1.85 -0.92
CA ASP A 119 1.23 -2.78 -1.84
C ASP A 119 0.54 -2.02 -2.98
N ASN A 120 -0.70 -1.58 -2.85
CA ASN A 120 -1.52 -1.13 -3.97
C ASN A 120 -1.55 0.40 -4.15
N CYS A 121 -1.82 0.83 -5.39
CA CYS A 121 -2.24 2.19 -5.70
C CYS A 121 -3.53 2.54 -4.95
N GLY A 122 -3.67 3.79 -4.53
CA GLY A 122 -4.72 4.24 -3.63
C GLY A 122 -4.43 3.92 -2.16
N GLU A 123 -4.10 2.67 -1.82
CA GLU A 123 -3.64 2.27 -0.47
C GLU A 123 -2.43 3.09 -0.03
N ILE A 124 -1.49 3.37 -0.92
CA ILE A 124 -0.26 4.14 -0.65
C ILE A 124 -0.53 5.50 0.02
N VAL A 125 -1.70 6.09 -0.16
CA VAL A 125 -2.10 7.33 0.54
C VAL A 125 -2.38 7.05 2.03
N LEU A 126 -2.98 5.90 2.35
CA LEU A 126 -3.19 5.46 3.74
C LEU A 126 -1.87 5.06 4.40
N ASP A 127 -0.99 4.40 3.66
CA ASP A 127 0.38 4.10 4.08
C ASP A 127 1.16 5.37 4.43
N LYS A 128 1.07 6.39 3.58
CA LYS A 128 1.66 7.69 3.85
C LYS A 128 1.17 8.28 5.18
N ILE A 129 -0.12 8.20 5.46
CA ILE A 129 -0.69 8.67 6.73
C ILE A 129 -0.12 7.86 7.90
N ALA A 130 -0.10 6.53 7.81
CA ALA A 130 0.44 5.64 8.82
C ALA A 130 1.91 5.91 9.10
N ILE A 131 2.75 6.05 8.05
CA ILE A 131 4.17 6.38 8.17
C ILE A 131 4.39 7.72 8.87
N GLN A 132 3.60 8.74 8.57
CA GLN A 132 3.72 10.04 9.24
C GLN A 132 3.37 9.97 10.73
N ILE A 133 2.39 9.15 11.10
CA ILE A 133 2.02 8.92 12.50
C ILE A 133 3.13 8.13 13.21
N LEU A 134 3.67 7.08 12.57
CA LEU A 134 4.81 6.32 13.08
C LEU A 134 6.02 7.23 13.37
N LYS A 135 6.40 8.08 12.42
CA LYS A 135 7.49 9.05 12.61
C LYS A 135 7.24 10.03 13.77
N LYS A 136 6.00 10.43 13.97
CA LYS A 136 5.62 11.33 15.06
C LYS A 136 5.70 10.66 16.43
N ILE A 137 5.29 9.39 16.52
CA ILE A 137 5.25 8.64 17.79
C ILE A 137 6.63 8.07 18.13
N PHE A 138 7.38 7.65 17.10
CA PHE A 138 8.71 7.05 17.22
C PHE A 138 9.75 7.92 16.49
N PRO A 139 10.11 9.10 17.02
CA PRO A 139 10.92 10.09 16.28
C PRO A 139 12.37 9.64 16.01
N ASN A 140 12.84 8.59 16.67
CA ASN A 140 14.21 8.10 16.52
C ASN A 140 14.36 7.04 15.42
N ILE A 141 13.27 6.53 14.85
CA ILE A 141 13.33 5.53 13.80
C ILE A 141 13.60 6.17 12.44
N ARG A 142 14.35 5.46 11.61
CA ARG A 142 14.53 5.76 10.18
C ARG A 142 13.62 4.82 9.40
N ILE A 143 12.61 5.37 8.73
CA ILE A 143 11.70 4.60 7.88
C ILE A 143 12.14 4.77 6.44
N THR A 144 12.24 3.66 5.69
CA THR A 144 12.36 3.64 4.25
C THR A 144 11.16 2.89 3.69
N ALA A 145 10.42 3.47 2.75
CA ALA A 145 9.35 2.79 2.05
C ALA A 145 9.90 2.00 0.85
N LEU A 146 9.33 0.83 0.60
CA LEU A 146 9.65 -0.01 -0.53
C LEU A 146 8.41 -0.14 -1.41
N VAL A 147 8.56 0.22 -2.70
CA VAL A 147 7.53 0.12 -3.74
C VAL A 147 7.98 -0.85 -4.84
N ARG A 148 7.13 -1.15 -5.81
CA ARG A 148 7.55 -1.91 -6.99
C ARG A 148 8.52 -1.13 -7.84
N GLY A 149 9.54 -1.81 -8.34
CA GLY A 149 10.56 -1.22 -9.22
C GLY A 149 10.06 -0.99 -10.63
N LEU A 150 9.12 -1.83 -11.09
CA LEU A 150 8.46 -1.78 -12.39
C LEU A 150 6.97 -2.01 -12.22
N PRO A 151 6.13 -1.58 -13.18
CA PRO A 151 4.68 -1.77 -13.12
C PRO A 151 4.28 -3.25 -12.98
N ALA A 152 3.46 -3.57 -11.99
CA ALA A 152 2.98 -4.90 -11.66
C ALA A 152 1.50 -4.86 -11.25
N GLY A 153 0.60 -4.79 -12.23
CA GLY A 153 -0.83 -4.68 -11.98
C GLY A 153 -1.21 -3.36 -11.30
N ASN A 154 -1.88 -3.47 -10.16
CA ASN A 154 -2.26 -2.32 -9.33
C ASN A 154 -1.29 -2.01 -8.19
N ASP A 155 -0.15 -2.68 -8.13
CA ASP A 155 0.88 -2.42 -7.11
C ASP A 155 1.50 -1.03 -7.32
N ALA A 156 1.75 -0.31 -6.21
CA ALA A 156 2.31 1.02 -6.24
C ALA A 156 3.79 1.03 -6.65
N THR A 157 4.14 1.94 -7.55
CA THR A 157 5.48 2.16 -8.09
C THR A 157 6.12 3.43 -7.56
N MET A 158 7.34 3.75 -8.03
CA MET A 158 7.99 5.03 -7.73
C MET A 158 7.18 6.23 -8.23
N GLU A 159 6.53 6.09 -9.41
CA GLU A 159 5.70 7.17 -9.98
C GLU A 159 4.50 7.47 -9.08
N ASP A 160 3.86 6.43 -8.53
CA ASP A 160 2.73 6.56 -7.60
C ASP A 160 3.20 7.14 -6.26
N ALA A 161 4.37 6.73 -5.77
CA ALA A 161 4.96 7.29 -4.54
C ALA A 161 5.27 8.80 -4.66
N GLU A 162 5.76 9.23 -5.81
CA GLU A 162 5.98 10.65 -6.12
C GLU A 162 4.64 11.38 -6.24
N PHE A 163 3.71 10.84 -7.01
CA PHE A 163 2.40 11.43 -7.23
C PHE A 163 1.61 11.60 -5.93
N CYS A 164 1.64 10.59 -5.05
CA CYS A 164 0.97 10.64 -3.75
C CYS A 164 1.75 11.44 -2.69
N GLY A 165 2.97 11.89 -2.97
CA GLY A 165 3.81 12.65 -2.05
C GLY A 165 4.39 11.80 -0.90
N LEU A 166 4.56 10.49 -1.08
CA LEU A 166 5.24 9.62 -0.12
C LEU A 166 6.73 9.94 -0.05
N THR A 167 7.33 10.31 -1.19
CA THR A 167 8.75 10.72 -1.30
C THR A 167 9.09 11.96 -0.49
N ASP A 168 8.12 12.84 -0.20
CA ASP A 168 8.29 14.01 0.67
C ASP A 168 8.31 13.62 2.16
N VAL A 169 7.87 12.41 2.49
CA VAL A 169 7.74 11.94 3.88
C VAL A 169 8.91 11.08 4.31
N VAL A 170 9.33 10.15 3.45
CA VAL A 170 10.42 9.18 3.72
C VAL A 170 11.20 8.89 2.43
N PRO A 171 12.45 8.39 2.53
CA PRO A 171 13.13 7.77 1.41
C PRO A 171 12.29 6.61 0.85
N VAL A 172 12.15 6.54 -0.47
CA VAL A 172 11.42 5.48 -1.18
C VAL A 172 12.40 4.77 -2.11
N LEU A 173 12.32 3.44 -2.14
CA LEU A 173 13.12 2.59 -3.01
C LEU A 173 12.22 1.64 -3.78
N GLY A 174 12.57 1.40 -5.05
CA GLY A 174 11.94 0.35 -5.84
C GLY A 174 12.62 -1.01 -5.58
N ASN A 175 11.84 -2.10 -5.56
CA ASN A 175 12.36 -3.45 -5.36
C ASN A 175 13.12 -4.02 -6.58
N GLY A 176 13.17 -3.30 -7.70
CA GLY A 176 13.93 -3.65 -8.89
C GLY A 176 13.28 -4.69 -9.82
N ASN A 177 12.04 -5.10 -9.58
CA ASN A 177 11.35 -6.08 -10.42
C ASN A 177 9.88 -5.71 -10.66
N ASP A 178 9.21 -6.48 -11.55
CA ASP A 178 7.83 -6.34 -11.96
C ASP A 178 6.94 -7.50 -11.44
N VAL A 179 7.37 -8.16 -10.38
CA VAL A 179 6.60 -9.23 -9.74
C VAL A 179 5.59 -8.61 -8.80
N GLY A 180 4.31 -8.93 -8.98
CA GLY A 180 3.25 -8.56 -8.05
C GLY A 180 3.49 -9.21 -6.67
N GLY A 181 3.30 -8.43 -5.59
CA GLY A 181 3.61 -8.90 -4.25
C GLY A 181 5.09 -8.82 -3.88
N THR A 182 5.45 -9.25 -2.67
CA THR A 182 6.82 -9.22 -2.16
C THR A 182 7.54 -10.53 -2.46
N TRP A 183 8.62 -10.43 -3.24
CA TRP A 183 9.51 -11.56 -3.53
C TRP A 183 10.88 -11.30 -2.89
N LEU A 184 11.32 -12.23 -2.05
CA LEU A 184 12.50 -12.08 -1.20
C LEU A 184 13.79 -12.68 -1.78
N HIS A 185 13.83 -13.02 -3.08
CA HIS A 185 14.99 -13.62 -3.75
C HIS A 185 15.62 -12.73 -4.78
#